data_9d9abbd6da9068b33a079189292ed7de
#
_entry.id   9d9abbd6da9068b33a079189292ed7de
#
_cell.length_a   1.000
_cell.length_b   1.000
_cell.length_c   1.000
_cell.angle_alpha   90.00
_cell.angle_beta   90.00
_cell.angle_gamma   90.00
#
_symmetry.space_group_name_H-M   'P 1'
#
loop_
_entity.id
_entity.type
_entity.pdbx_description
1 polymer ?
#
loop_
_entity_poly.entity_id
_entity_poly.type
_entity_poly.pdbx_seq_one_letter_code
_entity_poly.pdbx_strand_id
1 'polypeptide(L)'
;MAIEGTHMTDPTQRKTQVRVALAFIMFTAGTALACGTMKPAAEGPPPAATAEPQAKQASSAAEIAEGQRVFRVDTFGDEQLWTDKLRLNEVVEKNVDPTTALKVGLKVDADALPAGILEKVDLKSPATTVALLKMNAVVGLQATVDANNHITRLGVTCALCHSTVDNSVMAGIGHRKDGWPNRDLNVGAIIALSPVLAADKKAVYQSWGPGKYDPRYNQDGKNTPLLLPPAYGLAQVKNETYTAEGPISYWNAYVAVTQMGGQGNFSEPRLGIDVKHSPDMVTSKLPALRAYQHSLPPPPPPAGSFDAAIAERGRTVFARTCASCHVGGSGTDNNGGTLHPPADTGVDGAYAARTTNKAYRTTPLRALWQHPPYFHDGSAATLSDVVAHYNRVRKLDLTAEHQRELIEYLKSL
;
A
#
# COMPACT_ATOMS: atom_id res chain seq x y z
N MET A 1 -2.97 33.79 -52.47
CA MET A 1 -3.57 35.11 -52.32
C MET A 1 -3.29 35.55 -50.89
N ALA A 2 -2.32 36.43 -50.75
CA ALA A 2 -1.82 37.00 -49.51
C ALA A 2 -2.77 38.11 -49.02
N ILE A 3 -2.65 38.46 -47.76
CA ILE A 3 -2.63 39.81 -47.16
C ILE A 3 -2.67 39.57 -45.61
N GLU A 4 -1.59 39.73 -44.84
CA GLU A 4 -1.09 40.94 -44.13
C GLU A 4 -2.20 41.66 -43.35
N GLY A 5 -2.08 42.01 -42.08
CA GLY A 5 -0.97 42.33 -41.22
C GLY A 5 -1.49 43.30 -40.13
N THR A 6 -0.66 43.54 -39.14
CA THR A 6 -0.46 44.71 -38.25
C THR A 6 -0.84 44.48 -36.79
N HIS A 7 0.10 44.37 -35.92
CA HIS A 7 0.98 45.25 -35.14
C HIS A 7 0.33 46.16 -34.07
N MET A 8 0.98 46.10 -32.92
CA MET A 8 1.19 47.15 -31.85
C MET A 8 0.18 47.08 -30.69
N THR A 9 0.57 47.18 -29.41
CA THR A 9 1.75 47.65 -28.68
C THR A 9 1.61 47.30 -27.20
N ASP A 10 2.74 46.98 -26.58
CA ASP A 10 3.00 47.08 -25.11
C ASP A 10 2.91 48.56 -24.68
N PRO A 11 2.57 48.93 -23.44
CA PRO A 11 3.63 49.03 -22.43
C PRO A 11 3.24 48.90 -20.94
N THR A 12 4.30 48.72 -20.20
CA THR A 12 4.65 49.24 -18.87
C THR A 12 4.45 48.38 -17.64
N GLN A 13 5.59 47.89 -17.28
CA GLN A 13 6.10 47.56 -15.94
C GLN A 13 5.73 48.57 -14.84
N ARG A 14 5.43 48.06 -13.65
CA ARG A 14 5.77 48.71 -12.38
C ARG A 14 6.37 47.71 -11.39
N LYS A 15 7.67 47.83 -11.24
CA LYS A 15 8.44 47.26 -10.12
C LYS A 15 8.14 48.08 -8.85
N THR A 16 7.75 47.42 -7.78
CA THR A 16 7.80 48.02 -6.44
C THR A 16 8.82 47.24 -5.62
N GLN A 17 9.98 47.87 -5.42
CA GLN A 17 10.99 47.42 -4.46
C GLN A 17 10.61 47.92 -3.07
N VAL A 18 10.54 47.03 -2.10
CA VAL A 18 10.49 47.37 -0.67
C VAL A 18 11.89 47.14 -0.10
N ARG A 19 12.52 48.27 0.28
CA ARG A 19 13.79 48.29 1.03
C ARG A 19 13.48 48.06 2.50
N VAL A 20 14.10 47.08 3.12
CA VAL A 20 14.14 46.94 4.58
C VAL A 20 15.49 47.48 5.05
N ALA A 21 15.43 48.48 5.91
CA ALA A 21 16.59 49.09 6.55
C ALA A 21 16.99 48.28 7.79
N LEU A 22 18.27 47.89 7.87
CA LEU A 22 18.92 47.41 9.10
C LEU A 22 19.24 48.59 10.00
N ALA A 23 18.78 48.59 11.24
CA ALA A 23 19.31 49.44 12.30
C ALA A 23 20.14 48.62 13.27
N PHE A 24 21.42 48.88 13.30
CA PHE A 24 22.37 48.43 14.32
C PHE A 24 22.26 49.37 15.53
N ILE A 25 22.07 48.82 16.72
CA ILE A 25 22.30 49.55 17.98
C ILE A 25 23.37 48.78 18.77
N MET A 26 24.53 49.40 18.88
CA MET A 26 25.56 49.02 19.87
C MET A 26 25.18 49.65 21.21
N PHE A 27 25.30 48.90 22.29
CA PHE A 27 25.37 49.44 23.64
C PHE A 27 26.59 48.87 24.38
N THR A 28 27.36 49.83 24.87
CA THR A 28 28.64 49.68 25.55
C THR A 28 28.49 49.22 27.00
N ALA A 29 29.53 48.54 27.48
CA ALA A 29 29.70 48.03 28.85
C ALA A 29 29.74 49.17 29.89
N GLY A 30 29.12 48.88 31.02
CA GLY A 30 29.26 49.64 32.26
C GLY A 30 29.27 48.70 33.44
N THR A 31 30.44 48.55 34.07
CA THR A 31 30.65 47.81 35.31
C THR A 31 30.21 48.65 36.50
N ALA A 32 29.32 48.09 37.34
CA ALA A 32 29.09 48.56 38.71
C ALA A 32 28.97 47.36 39.65
N LEU A 33 29.93 47.23 40.55
CA LEU A 33 29.90 46.36 41.70
C LEU A 33 28.88 46.91 42.72
N ALA A 34 27.88 46.10 43.11
CA ALA A 34 27.08 46.35 44.29
C ALA A 34 26.85 45.02 45.03
N CYS A 35 27.35 45.01 46.25
CA CYS A 35 27.16 43.97 47.24
C CYS A 35 25.65 43.97 47.69
N GLY A 36 24.92 42.87 47.53
CA GLY A 36 23.52 42.77 47.92
C GLY A 36 23.17 41.32 48.32
N THR A 37 22.83 41.14 49.57
CA THR A 37 22.31 40.05 50.34
C THR A 37 21.63 38.92 49.54
N MET A 38 22.10 37.69 49.77
CA MET A 38 21.55 36.44 49.26
C MET A 38 20.14 36.18 49.83
N LYS A 39 19.16 36.14 48.92
CA LYS A 39 17.84 35.61 49.18
C LYS A 39 17.87 34.09 48.86
N PRO A 40 17.28 33.21 49.69
CA PRO A 40 17.27 31.76 49.38
C PRO A 40 16.58 31.50 48.04
N ALA A 41 17.18 30.68 47.23
CA ALA A 41 16.64 30.21 45.96
C ALA A 41 15.33 29.48 46.18
N ALA A 42 14.29 29.87 45.48
CA ALA A 42 13.05 29.11 45.38
C ALA A 42 13.36 27.75 44.70
N GLU A 43 12.99 26.67 45.34
CA GLU A 43 13.03 25.34 44.75
C GLU A 43 12.24 25.37 43.42
N GLY A 44 12.92 25.03 42.33
CA GLY A 44 12.28 24.84 41.03
C GLY A 44 11.32 23.65 41.07
N PRO A 45 10.32 23.58 40.19
CA PRO A 45 9.40 22.45 40.14
C PRO A 45 10.20 21.16 39.94
N PRO A 46 9.76 20.02 40.58
CA PRO A 46 10.44 18.75 40.41
C PRO A 46 10.56 18.37 38.93
N PRO A 47 11.65 17.70 38.54
CA PRO A 47 11.80 17.26 37.15
C PRO A 47 10.59 16.41 36.78
N ALA A 48 9.97 16.73 35.64
CA ALA A 48 8.88 15.92 35.08
C ALA A 48 9.32 14.47 35.03
N ALA A 49 8.56 13.60 35.68
CA ALA A 49 8.77 12.17 35.64
C ALA A 49 8.91 11.75 34.18
N THR A 50 10.09 11.26 33.82
CA THR A 50 10.33 10.59 32.53
C THR A 50 9.32 9.47 32.44
N ALA A 51 8.28 9.64 31.58
CA ALA A 51 7.35 8.59 31.27
C ALA A 51 8.19 7.41 30.73
N GLU A 52 8.23 6.33 31.47
CA GLU A 52 8.78 5.06 30.98
C GLU A 52 8.09 4.74 29.66
N PRO A 53 8.81 4.23 28.65
CA PRO A 53 8.19 3.79 27.42
C PRO A 53 7.17 2.70 27.78
N GLN A 54 5.88 3.01 27.69
CA GLN A 54 4.84 2.01 27.86
C GLN A 54 5.15 0.85 26.90
N ALA A 55 5.46 -0.31 27.45
CA ALA A 55 5.59 -1.53 26.70
C ALA A 55 4.33 -1.65 25.83
N LYS A 56 4.49 -1.73 24.50
CA LYS A 56 3.40 -1.87 23.54
C LYS A 56 2.57 -3.07 23.98
N GLN A 57 1.41 -2.84 24.56
CA GLN A 57 0.50 -3.90 24.98
C GLN A 57 0.12 -4.70 23.75
N ALA A 58 0.30 -6.02 23.80
CA ALA A 58 -0.08 -6.90 22.71
C ALA A 58 -1.59 -6.74 22.45
N SER A 59 -1.97 -6.66 21.17
CA SER A 59 -3.40 -6.55 20.79
C SER A 59 -4.17 -7.74 21.33
N SER A 60 -5.38 -7.48 21.85
CA SER A 60 -6.24 -8.55 22.36
C SER A 60 -6.77 -9.44 21.25
N ALA A 61 -7.14 -10.69 21.56
CA ALA A 61 -7.78 -11.59 20.60
C ALA A 61 -9.08 -10.99 20.04
N ALA A 62 -9.84 -10.25 20.85
CA ALA A 62 -11.06 -9.58 20.41
C ALA A 62 -10.77 -8.44 19.42
N GLU A 63 -9.73 -7.66 19.66
CA GLU A 63 -9.30 -6.60 18.74
C GLU A 63 -8.82 -7.17 17.41
N ILE A 64 -8.07 -8.28 17.43
CA ILE A 64 -7.62 -8.99 16.22
C ILE A 64 -8.82 -9.55 15.46
N ALA A 65 -9.80 -10.16 16.13
CA ALA A 65 -11.00 -10.70 15.51
C ALA A 65 -11.86 -9.59 14.86
N GLU A 66 -12.00 -8.44 15.52
CA GLU A 66 -12.68 -7.28 14.94
C GLU A 66 -11.89 -6.75 13.73
N GLY A 67 -10.57 -6.67 13.81
CA GLY A 67 -9.72 -6.29 12.69
C GLY A 67 -9.85 -7.24 11.50
N GLN A 68 -9.99 -8.54 11.74
CA GLN A 68 -10.28 -9.52 10.68
C GLN A 68 -11.62 -9.27 10.02
N ARG A 69 -12.66 -9.00 10.82
CA ARG A 69 -13.98 -8.64 10.30
C ARG A 69 -13.90 -7.38 9.42
N VAL A 70 -13.24 -6.33 9.91
CA VAL A 70 -13.03 -5.10 9.14
C VAL A 70 -12.30 -5.40 7.82
N PHE A 71 -11.21 -6.15 7.88
CA PHE A 71 -10.41 -6.48 6.70
C PHE A 71 -11.18 -7.25 5.64
N ARG A 72 -12.02 -8.20 6.07
CA ARG A 72 -12.72 -9.14 5.17
C ARG A 72 -14.04 -8.63 4.62
N VAL A 73 -14.80 -7.84 5.42
CA VAL A 73 -16.19 -7.54 5.09
C VAL A 73 -16.60 -6.07 5.22
N ASP A 74 -15.74 -5.19 5.73
CA ASP A 74 -16.10 -3.78 5.89
C ASP A 74 -15.79 -3.00 4.61
N THR A 75 -16.80 -2.37 4.03
CA THR A 75 -16.71 -1.53 2.82
C THR A 75 -16.51 -0.05 3.16
N PHE A 76 -16.61 0.31 4.44
CA PHE A 76 -16.56 1.70 4.89
C PHE A 76 -17.60 2.61 4.21
N GLY A 77 -18.68 2.03 3.66
CA GLY A 77 -19.72 2.78 2.92
C GLY A 77 -19.33 3.15 1.50
N ASP A 78 -18.40 2.42 0.89
CA ASP A 78 -17.86 2.69 -0.45
C ASP A 78 -18.81 2.31 -1.59
N GLU A 79 -19.95 1.69 -1.28
CA GLU A 79 -20.98 1.33 -2.27
C GLU A 79 -21.46 2.54 -3.07
N GLN A 80 -21.35 3.76 -2.52
CA GLN A 80 -21.66 4.99 -3.25
C GLN A 80 -20.72 5.19 -4.45
N LEU A 81 -19.47 4.74 -4.37
CA LEU A 81 -18.56 4.79 -5.50
C LEU A 81 -18.86 3.65 -6.48
N TRP A 82 -18.89 2.41 -5.97
CA TRP A 82 -18.93 1.23 -6.84
C TRP A 82 -20.31 1.00 -7.45
N THR A 83 -21.39 1.29 -6.72
CA THR A 83 -22.78 1.16 -7.19
C THR A 83 -23.28 2.44 -7.86
N ASP A 84 -23.30 3.56 -7.11
CA ASP A 84 -24.05 4.74 -7.58
C ASP A 84 -23.28 5.52 -8.65
N LYS A 85 -21.94 5.65 -8.50
CA LYS A 85 -21.10 6.40 -9.44
C LYS A 85 -20.58 5.55 -10.59
N LEU A 86 -20.02 4.38 -10.32
CA LEU A 86 -19.39 3.52 -11.34
C LEU A 86 -20.36 2.51 -11.95
N ARG A 87 -21.50 2.25 -11.33
CA ARG A 87 -22.56 1.34 -11.80
C ARG A 87 -22.06 -0.07 -12.08
N LEU A 88 -21.08 -0.55 -11.29
CA LEU A 88 -20.49 -1.87 -11.48
C LEU A 88 -21.43 -3.01 -11.06
N ASN A 89 -22.36 -2.77 -10.14
CA ASN A 89 -23.41 -3.72 -9.77
C ASN A 89 -24.21 -4.18 -11.01
N GLU A 90 -24.58 -3.26 -11.90
CA GLU A 90 -25.31 -3.57 -13.14
C GLU A 90 -24.47 -4.42 -14.12
N VAL A 91 -23.17 -4.12 -14.21
CA VAL A 91 -22.25 -4.85 -15.08
C VAL A 91 -22.04 -6.28 -14.56
N VAL A 92 -21.82 -6.43 -13.23
CA VAL A 92 -21.65 -7.75 -12.60
C VAL A 92 -22.88 -8.60 -12.77
N GLU A 93 -24.07 -8.05 -12.49
CA GLU A 93 -25.32 -8.76 -12.59
C GLU A 93 -25.61 -9.29 -14.00
N LYS A 94 -25.29 -8.52 -15.02
CA LYS A 94 -25.68 -8.83 -16.40
C LYS A 94 -24.61 -9.54 -17.23
N ASN A 95 -23.31 -9.25 -16.95
CA ASN A 95 -22.25 -9.57 -17.90
C ASN A 95 -21.06 -10.31 -17.29
N VAL A 96 -21.01 -10.53 -15.96
CA VAL A 96 -19.85 -11.14 -15.33
C VAL A 96 -20.22 -12.53 -14.79
N ASP A 97 -19.93 -13.57 -15.56
CA ASP A 97 -19.96 -14.95 -15.10
C ASP A 97 -18.72 -15.30 -14.25
N PRO A 98 -18.74 -16.38 -13.46
CA PRO A 98 -17.60 -16.79 -12.64
C PRO A 98 -16.30 -16.98 -13.42
N THR A 99 -16.35 -17.48 -14.66
CA THR A 99 -15.16 -17.68 -15.48
C THR A 99 -14.53 -16.33 -15.83
N THR A 100 -15.34 -15.33 -16.17
CA THR A 100 -14.89 -13.96 -16.43
C THR A 100 -14.35 -13.31 -15.15
N ALA A 101 -15.02 -13.49 -14.01
CA ALA A 101 -14.57 -13.01 -12.71
C ALA A 101 -13.19 -13.58 -12.33
N LEU A 102 -12.98 -14.88 -12.48
CA LEU A 102 -11.69 -15.53 -12.22
C LEU A 102 -10.58 -15.06 -13.18
N LYS A 103 -10.90 -14.79 -14.45
CA LYS A 103 -9.91 -14.24 -15.43
C LYS A 103 -9.39 -12.87 -15.07
N VAL A 104 -10.18 -12.02 -14.43
CA VAL A 104 -9.72 -10.73 -13.90
C VAL A 104 -9.12 -10.83 -12.51
N GLY A 105 -8.92 -12.05 -12.01
CA GLY A 105 -8.22 -12.35 -10.77
C GLY A 105 -9.07 -12.29 -9.51
N LEU A 106 -10.40 -12.20 -9.59
CA LEU A 106 -11.25 -12.40 -8.42
C LEU A 106 -11.07 -13.83 -7.88
N LYS A 107 -11.27 -13.99 -6.58
CA LYS A 107 -11.08 -15.28 -5.88
C LYS A 107 -12.36 -15.69 -5.19
N VAL A 108 -12.56 -16.99 -5.05
CA VAL A 108 -13.69 -17.59 -4.34
C VAL A 108 -13.19 -18.37 -3.14
N ASP A 109 -13.73 -18.03 -1.97
CA ASP A 109 -13.45 -18.70 -0.71
C ASP A 109 -14.25 -20.01 -0.63
N ALA A 110 -13.56 -21.15 -0.68
CA ALA A 110 -14.19 -22.45 -0.63
C ALA A 110 -14.91 -22.71 0.70
N ASP A 111 -14.46 -22.08 1.80
CA ASP A 111 -15.07 -22.24 3.12
C ASP A 111 -16.46 -21.58 3.21
N ALA A 112 -16.77 -20.65 2.31
CA ALA A 112 -18.09 -20.01 2.20
C ALA A 112 -19.07 -20.79 1.29
N LEU A 113 -18.62 -21.86 0.65
CA LEU A 113 -19.42 -22.62 -0.30
C LEU A 113 -20.08 -23.84 0.34
N PRO A 114 -21.38 -24.10 0.09
CA PRO A 114 -21.97 -25.37 0.40
C PRO A 114 -21.27 -26.53 -0.31
N ALA A 115 -21.12 -27.67 0.35
CA ALA A 115 -20.49 -28.85 -0.23
C ALA A 115 -21.15 -29.26 -1.56
N GLY A 116 -20.34 -29.54 -2.58
CA GLY A 116 -20.79 -29.99 -3.90
C GLY A 116 -21.53 -28.94 -4.73
N ILE A 117 -21.50 -27.65 -4.35
CA ILE A 117 -22.18 -26.60 -5.10
C ILE A 117 -21.56 -26.39 -6.48
N LEU A 118 -20.24 -26.49 -6.61
CA LEU A 118 -19.52 -26.24 -7.87
C LEU A 118 -19.85 -27.24 -8.97
N GLU A 119 -20.28 -28.43 -8.59
CA GLU A 119 -20.75 -29.47 -9.54
C GLU A 119 -22.16 -29.18 -10.09
N LYS A 120 -22.92 -28.28 -9.44
CA LYS A 120 -24.34 -28.02 -9.70
C LYS A 120 -24.60 -26.68 -10.35
N VAL A 121 -23.59 -25.80 -10.44
CA VAL A 121 -23.76 -24.45 -10.95
C VAL A 121 -23.11 -24.28 -12.34
N ASP A 122 -23.73 -23.45 -13.16
CA ASP A 122 -23.14 -23.05 -14.44
C ASP A 122 -22.16 -21.91 -14.23
N LEU A 123 -20.85 -22.20 -14.39
CA LEU A 123 -19.79 -21.20 -14.27
C LEU A 123 -19.76 -20.16 -15.41
N LYS A 124 -20.60 -20.32 -16.43
CA LYS A 124 -20.76 -19.34 -17.53
C LYS A 124 -22.02 -18.48 -17.37
N SER A 125 -22.74 -18.63 -16.27
CA SER A 125 -23.94 -17.83 -15.99
C SER A 125 -23.63 -16.67 -15.03
N PRO A 126 -23.95 -15.40 -15.38
CA PRO A 126 -23.87 -14.28 -14.44
C PRO A 126 -24.72 -14.49 -13.18
N ALA A 127 -25.85 -15.21 -13.27
CA ALA A 127 -26.65 -15.56 -12.10
C ALA A 127 -25.87 -16.37 -11.04
N THR A 128 -24.90 -17.18 -11.47
CA THR A 128 -23.99 -17.88 -10.55
C THR A 128 -23.09 -16.92 -9.81
N THR A 129 -22.59 -15.86 -10.46
CA THR A 129 -21.82 -14.80 -9.78
C THR A 129 -22.68 -14.09 -8.72
N VAL A 130 -23.92 -13.76 -9.04
CA VAL A 130 -24.86 -13.17 -8.07
C VAL A 130 -25.08 -14.11 -6.87
N ALA A 131 -25.25 -15.41 -7.12
CA ALA A 131 -25.39 -16.39 -6.06
C ALA A 131 -24.13 -16.50 -5.17
N LEU A 132 -22.93 -16.47 -5.76
CA LEU A 132 -21.67 -16.45 -5.01
C LEU A 132 -21.51 -15.19 -4.15
N LEU A 133 -21.91 -14.03 -4.68
CA LEU A 133 -21.93 -12.78 -3.92
C LEU A 133 -22.92 -12.82 -2.75
N LYS A 134 -24.11 -13.39 -2.97
CA LYS A 134 -25.12 -13.58 -1.92
C LYS A 134 -24.64 -14.46 -0.77
N MET A 135 -23.74 -15.41 -1.05
CA MET A 135 -23.09 -16.29 -0.07
C MET A 135 -21.84 -15.64 0.57
N ASN A 136 -21.48 -14.40 0.20
CA ASN A 136 -20.21 -13.77 0.59
C ASN A 136 -18.96 -14.61 0.23
N ALA A 137 -19.06 -15.43 -0.82
CA ALA A 137 -17.99 -16.34 -1.24
C ALA A 137 -16.92 -15.64 -2.13
N VAL A 138 -17.23 -14.49 -2.73
CA VAL A 138 -16.26 -13.76 -3.55
C VAL A 138 -15.37 -12.90 -2.65
N VAL A 139 -14.09 -13.25 -2.60
CA VAL A 139 -13.12 -12.59 -1.71
C VAL A 139 -13.01 -11.11 -2.01
N GLY A 140 -13.26 -10.28 -0.99
CA GLY A 140 -13.09 -8.83 -1.08
C GLY A 140 -14.22 -8.07 -1.76
N LEU A 141 -15.32 -8.73 -2.13
CA LEU A 141 -16.54 -8.08 -2.57
C LEU A 141 -17.66 -8.30 -1.55
N GLN A 142 -18.44 -7.24 -1.31
CA GLN A 142 -19.66 -7.30 -0.50
C GLN A 142 -20.84 -6.84 -1.35
N ALA A 143 -21.92 -7.59 -1.34
CA ALA A 143 -23.10 -7.24 -2.11
C ALA A 143 -24.38 -7.40 -1.30
N THR A 144 -25.30 -6.45 -1.43
CA THR A 144 -26.69 -6.62 -1.02
C THR A 144 -27.49 -7.06 -2.23
N VAL A 145 -28.05 -8.25 -2.14
CA VAL A 145 -28.85 -8.86 -3.21
C VAL A 145 -30.30 -8.97 -2.73
N ASP A 146 -31.24 -8.44 -3.51
CA ASP A 146 -32.66 -8.47 -3.18
C ASP A 146 -33.33 -9.85 -3.42
N ALA A 147 -34.63 -9.93 -3.14
CA ALA A 147 -35.41 -11.16 -3.32
C ALA A 147 -35.52 -11.61 -4.78
N ASN A 148 -35.33 -10.71 -5.72
CA ASN A 148 -35.38 -10.96 -7.18
C ASN A 148 -33.99 -11.27 -7.75
N ASN A 149 -32.96 -11.40 -6.89
CA ASN A 149 -31.55 -11.58 -7.23
C ASN A 149 -30.90 -10.37 -7.96
N HIS A 150 -31.41 -9.15 -7.77
CA HIS A 150 -30.72 -7.94 -8.22
C HIS A 150 -29.70 -7.48 -7.20
N ILE A 151 -28.52 -7.07 -7.67
CA ILE A 151 -27.48 -6.47 -6.84
C ILE A 151 -27.83 -4.99 -6.61
N THR A 152 -28.40 -4.70 -5.44
CA THR A 152 -28.80 -3.34 -5.06
C THR A 152 -27.65 -2.50 -4.55
N ARG A 153 -26.64 -3.12 -3.91
CA ARG A 153 -25.41 -2.49 -3.43
C ARG A 153 -24.23 -3.41 -3.68
N LEU A 154 -23.12 -2.85 -4.09
CA LEU A 154 -21.84 -3.54 -4.30
C LEU A 154 -20.73 -2.65 -3.76
N GLY A 155 -19.89 -3.20 -2.90
CA GLY A 155 -18.73 -2.54 -2.33
C GLY A 155 -17.52 -3.46 -2.32
N VAL A 156 -16.34 -2.89 -2.03
CA VAL A 156 -15.08 -3.61 -1.95
C VAL A 156 -14.50 -3.56 -0.53
N THR A 157 -13.63 -4.52 -0.20
CA THR A 157 -12.96 -4.58 1.10
C THR A 157 -11.45 -4.70 0.93
N CYS A 158 -10.68 -4.53 2.01
CA CYS A 158 -9.21 -4.70 1.98
C CYS A 158 -8.80 -6.07 1.42
N ALA A 159 -9.62 -7.10 1.64
CA ALA A 159 -9.35 -8.46 1.18
C ALA A 159 -9.31 -8.60 -0.35
N LEU A 160 -9.93 -7.69 -1.12
CA LEU A 160 -9.90 -7.74 -2.57
C LEU A 160 -8.46 -7.75 -3.13
N CYS A 161 -7.63 -6.85 -2.62
CA CYS A 161 -6.23 -6.69 -3.05
C CYS A 161 -5.25 -7.50 -2.20
N HIS A 162 -5.59 -7.73 -0.92
CA HIS A 162 -4.67 -8.30 0.07
C HIS A 162 -5.12 -9.67 0.61
N SER A 163 -5.91 -10.41 -0.17
CA SER A 163 -6.18 -11.83 0.05
C SER A 163 -6.17 -12.59 -1.27
N THR A 164 -5.72 -13.83 -1.22
CA THR A 164 -5.86 -14.79 -2.30
C THR A 164 -6.44 -16.10 -1.77
N VAL A 165 -6.37 -17.17 -2.54
CA VAL A 165 -6.74 -18.52 -2.12
C VAL A 165 -5.64 -19.51 -2.48
N ASP A 166 -5.64 -20.69 -1.84
CA ASP A 166 -4.61 -21.71 -2.07
C ASP A 166 -4.85 -22.57 -3.33
N ASN A 167 -5.90 -22.28 -4.10
CA ASN A 167 -6.27 -23.01 -5.30
C ASN A 167 -6.53 -24.53 -5.07
N SER A 168 -6.83 -24.94 -3.84
CA SER A 168 -7.00 -26.35 -3.46
C SER A 168 -8.18 -27.01 -4.14
N VAL A 169 -9.17 -26.23 -4.62
CA VAL A 169 -10.33 -26.74 -5.35
C VAL A 169 -10.13 -26.63 -6.86
N MET A 170 -9.81 -25.44 -7.33
CA MET A 170 -9.41 -25.15 -8.70
C MET A 170 -8.74 -23.77 -8.77
N ALA A 171 -8.16 -23.42 -9.91
CA ALA A 171 -7.51 -22.11 -10.08
C ALA A 171 -8.47 -20.96 -9.70
N GLY A 172 -8.10 -20.17 -8.69
CA GLY A 172 -8.88 -19.06 -8.15
C GLY A 172 -9.95 -19.45 -7.13
N ILE A 173 -10.11 -20.73 -6.80
CA ILE A 173 -11.04 -21.23 -5.78
C ILE A 173 -10.29 -22.12 -4.78
N GLY A 174 -10.40 -21.82 -3.50
CA GLY A 174 -9.74 -22.56 -2.42
C GLY A 174 -9.88 -21.86 -1.08
N HIS A 175 -9.08 -22.29 -0.11
CA HIS A 175 -9.06 -21.69 1.23
C HIS A 175 -8.35 -20.35 1.23
N ARG A 176 -8.95 -19.36 1.89
CA ARG A 176 -8.47 -17.97 1.91
C ARG A 176 -7.11 -17.81 2.60
N LYS A 177 -6.26 -17.01 1.99
CA LYS A 177 -4.95 -16.58 2.52
C LYS A 177 -4.95 -15.05 2.71
N ASP A 178 -5.34 -14.59 3.89
CA ASP A 178 -5.33 -13.16 4.19
C ASP A 178 -3.90 -12.62 4.33
N GLY A 179 -3.72 -11.38 3.94
CA GLY A 179 -2.42 -10.72 3.90
C GLY A 179 -1.61 -11.02 2.64
N TRP A 180 -1.97 -12.04 1.87
CA TRP A 180 -1.29 -12.37 0.62
C TRP A 180 -1.75 -11.44 -0.50
N PRO A 181 -0.82 -10.79 -1.24
CA PRO A 181 -1.21 -9.92 -2.33
C PRO A 181 -1.87 -10.74 -3.45
N ASN A 182 -3.03 -10.27 -3.93
CA ASN A 182 -3.69 -10.90 -5.07
C ASN A 182 -3.01 -10.46 -6.38
N ARG A 183 -1.98 -11.20 -6.78
CA ARG A 183 -1.17 -10.90 -7.99
C ARG A 183 -1.91 -11.12 -9.29
N ASP A 184 -3.01 -11.87 -9.27
CA ASP A 184 -3.85 -12.11 -10.46
C ASP A 184 -4.88 -11.00 -10.66
N LEU A 185 -5.17 -10.20 -9.62
CA LEU A 185 -6.22 -9.20 -9.65
C LEU A 185 -5.89 -8.06 -10.60
N ASN A 186 -6.69 -7.89 -11.64
CA ASN A 186 -6.59 -6.78 -12.56
C ASN A 186 -7.61 -5.68 -12.19
N VAL A 187 -7.26 -4.90 -11.16
CA VAL A 187 -8.11 -3.81 -10.65
C VAL A 187 -8.48 -2.82 -11.74
N GLY A 188 -7.50 -2.47 -12.59
CA GLY A 188 -7.72 -1.54 -13.68
C GLY A 188 -8.74 -2.06 -14.70
N ALA A 189 -8.64 -3.34 -15.09
CA ALA A 189 -9.62 -3.95 -15.98
C ALA A 189 -11.03 -3.97 -15.37
N ILE A 190 -11.14 -4.24 -14.05
CA ILE A 190 -12.42 -4.23 -13.34
C ILE A 190 -13.04 -2.83 -13.34
N ILE A 191 -12.27 -1.78 -13.00
CA ILE A 191 -12.75 -0.39 -13.02
C ILE A 191 -13.17 0.02 -14.43
N ALA A 192 -12.42 -0.39 -15.46
CA ALA A 192 -12.70 -0.07 -16.85
C ALA A 192 -14.00 -0.71 -17.39
N LEU A 193 -14.59 -1.69 -16.68
CA LEU A 193 -15.93 -2.23 -17.03
C LEU A 193 -17.04 -1.21 -16.78
N SER A 194 -16.81 -0.19 -15.96
CA SER A 194 -17.83 0.82 -15.66
C SER A 194 -18.39 1.46 -16.93
N PRO A 195 -19.72 1.50 -17.10
CA PRO A 195 -20.35 2.06 -18.31
C PRO A 195 -20.24 3.58 -18.38
N VAL A 196 -19.93 4.24 -17.27
CA VAL A 196 -19.89 5.72 -17.17
C VAL A 196 -18.50 6.31 -17.37
N LEU A 197 -17.45 5.50 -17.40
CA LEU A 197 -16.09 6.00 -17.62
C LEU A 197 -15.85 6.33 -19.09
N ALA A 198 -15.22 7.48 -19.33
CA ALA A 198 -14.75 7.89 -20.66
C ALA A 198 -13.64 6.95 -21.18
N ALA A 199 -13.53 6.83 -22.50
CA ALA A 199 -12.63 5.87 -23.17
C ALA A 199 -11.14 6.10 -22.80
N ASP A 200 -10.71 7.36 -22.70
CA ASP A 200 -9.34 7.74 -22.31
C ASP A 200 -9.01 7.25 -20.88
N LYS A 201 -9.95 7.40 -19.94
CA LYS A 201 -9.79 6.90 -18.58
C LYS A 201 -9.75 5.37 -18.54
N LYS A 202 -10.64 4.70 -19.30
CA LYS A 202 -10.61 3.23 -19.42
C LYS A 202 -9.27 2.73 -19.93
N ALA A 203 -8.70 3.38 -20.94
CA ALA A 203 -7.39 3.01 -21.50
C ALA A 203 -6.27 3.08 -20.46
N VAL A 204 -6.26 4.11 -19.60
CA VAL A 204 -5.27 4.20 -18.51
C VAL A 204 -5.45 3.07 -17.50
N TYR A 205 -6.68 2.84 -17.02
CA TYR A 205 -6.94 1.74 -16.08
C TYR A 205 -6.53 0.38 -16.66
N GLN A 206 -6.87 0.11 -17.93
CA GLN A 206 -6.51 -1.15 -18.60
C GLN A 206 -5.00 -1.33 -18.78
N SER A 207 -4.21 -0.27 -18.79
CA SER A 207 -2.75 -0.33 -18.93
C SER A 207 -2.03 -0.86 -17.69
N TRP A 208 -2.69 -0.92 -16.52
CA TRP A 208 -2.04 -1.34 -15.29
C TRP A 208 -1.67 -2.82 -15.27
N GLY A 209 -2.55 -3.67 -15.79
CA GLY A 209 -2.37 -5.12 -15.79
C GLY A 209 -2.63 -5.78 -14.43
N PRO A 210 -2.46 -7.12 -14.35
CA PRO A 210 -2.72 -7.87 -13.12
C PRO A 210 -1.70 -7.57 -12.03
N GLY A 211 -2.15 -7.64 -10.78
CA GLY A 211 -1.34 -7.45 -9.57
C GLY A 211 -0.85 -6.02 -9.35
N LYS A 212 -1.35 -5.04 -10.10
CA LYS A 212 -0.93 -3.65 -10.03
C LYS A 212 -2.09 -2.69 -9.77
N TYR A 213 -1.77 -1.61 -9.10
CA TYR A 213 -2.68 -0.50 -8.82
C TYR A 213 -1.90 0.81 -8.71
N ASP A 214 -2.43 1.91 -9.24
CA ASP A 214 -1.88 3.24 -8.99
C ASP A 214 -2.73 3.97 -7.94
N PRO A 215 -2.27 4.05 -6.68
CA PRO A 215 -3.06 4.62 -5.61
C PRO A 215 -3.12 6.16 -5.62
N ARG A 216 -2.50 6.82 -6.62
CA ARG A 216 -2.51 8.27 -6.74
C ARG A 216 -3.09 8.77 -8.05
N TYR A 217 -3.42 7.89 -8.98
CA TYR A 217 -3.91 8.28 -10.31
C TYR A 217 -5.15 9.17 -10.24
N ASN A 218 -6.08 8.86 -9.35
CA ASN A 218 -7.30 9.66 -9.16
C ASN A 218 -7.05 11.00 -8.45
N GLN A 219 -5.85 11.24 -7.92
CA GLN A 219 -5.48 12.48 -7.23
C GLN A 219 -4.70 13.43 -8.14
N ASP A 220 -3.74 12.92 -8.90
CA ASP A 220 -2.79 13.75 -9.68
C ASP A 220 -2.80 13.44 -11.20
N GLY A 221 -3.56 12.45 -11.65
CA GLY A 221 -3.70 12.07 -13.05
C GLY A 221 -2.46 11.42 -13.68
N LYS A 222 -1.41 11.14 -12.90
CA LYS A 222 -0.19 10.48 -13.39
C LYS A 222 -0.34 8.97 -13.31
N ASN A 223 0.22 8.25 -14.29
CA ASN A 223 0.10 6.80 -14.42
C ASN A 223 1.44 6.11 -14.08
N THR A 224 1.59 5.65 -12.85
CA THR A 224 2.75 4.89 -12.36
C THR A 224 2.30 3.78 -11.41
N PRO A 225 1.65 2.72 -11.93
CA PRO A 225 1.08 1.67 -11.11
C PRO A 225 2.16 0.88 -10.38
N LEU A 226 1.84 0.51 -9.13
CA LEU A 226 2.68 -0.30 -8.25
C LEU A 226 2.15 -1.72 -8.13
N LEU A 227 3.03 -2.65 -7.80
CA LEU A 227 2.61 -3.98 -7.36
C LEU A 227 1.84 -3.90 -6.05
N LEU A 228 0.77 -4.66 -5.95
CA LEU A 228 0.02 -4.83 -4.71
C LEU A 228 0.95 -5.46 -3.65
N PRO A 229 1.24 -4.78 -2.53
CA PRO A 229 2.16 -5.31 -1.53
C PRO A 229 1.49 -6.37 -0.64
N PRO A 230 2.27 -7.25 0.02
CA PRO A 230 1.73 -8.09 1.08
C PRO A 230 1.27 -7.25 2.27
N ALA A 231 0.24 -7.73 2.96
CA ALA A 231 -0.25 -7.17 4.22
C ALA A 231 0.00 -8.14 5.40
N TYR A 232 0.98 -9.04 5.27
CA TYR A 232 1.51 -9.91 6.32
C TYR A 232 2.94 -9.52 6.71
N GLY A 233 3.42 -10.01 7.84
CA GLY A 233 4.79 -9.77 8.30
C GLY A 233 5.07 -8.30 8.64
N LEU A 234 4.04 -7.50 8.95
CA LEU A 234 4.14 -6.07 9.21
C LEU A 234 4.57 -5.76 10.66
N ALA A 235 4.45 -6.72 11.57
CA ALA A 235 4.95 -6.56 12.94
C ALA A 235 6.43 -6.13 12.93
N GLN A 236 6.80 -5.22 13.83
CA GLN A 236 8.15 -4.67 13.96
C GLN A 236 8.58 -3.70 12.84
N VAL A 237 7.72 -3.38 11.87
CA VAL A 237 7.99 -2.35 10.86
C VAL A 237 7.24 -1.08 11.26
N LYS A 238 7.94 0.06 11.28
CA LYS A 238 7.37 1.34 11.72
C LYS A 238 6.51 2.00 10.64
N ASN A 239 7.01 1.99 9.39
CA ASN A 239 6.33 2.53 8.24
C ASN A 239 6.25 1.44 7.17
N GLU A 240 5.06 0.87 6.98
CA GLU A 240 4.91 -0.40 6.26
C GLU A 240 4.78 -0.25 4.75
N THR A 241 4.65 0.97 4.23
CA THR A 241 4.52 1.23 2.78
C THR A 241 5.85 1.44 2.08
N TYR A 242 5.91 1.31 0.76
CA TYR A 242 7.13 1.48 -0.04
C TYR A 242 7.83 2.83 0.18
N THR A 243 7.06 3.89 0.36
CA THR A 243 7.55 5.27 0.49
C THR A 243 7.58 5.78 1.94
N ALA A 244 7.27 4.93 2.90
CA ALA A 244 7.33 5.23 4.33
C ALA A 244 6.59 6.51 4.76
N GLU A 245 5.48 6.85 4.11
CA GLU A 245 4.74 8.08 4.38
C GLU A 245 3.97 8.05 5.71
N GLY A 246 3.96 6.92 6.39
CA GLY A 246 3.34 6.72 7.70
C GLY A 246 3.18 5.25 8.05
N PRO A 247 2.62 4.96 9.23
CA PRO A 247 2.28 3.60 9.63
C PRO A 247 1.13 3.06 8.79
N ILE A 248 0.89 1.74 8.86
CA ILE A 248 -0.17 1.09 8.07
C ILE A 248 -1.55 1.72 8.30
N SER A 249 -1.84 2.23 9.50
CA SER A 249 -3.11 2.91 9.78
C SER A 249 -3.29 4.19 8.96
N TYR A 250 -2.23 4.97 8.72
CA TYR A 250 -2.27 6.12 7.82
C TYR A 250 -2.62 5.67 6.40
N TRP A 251 -1.98 4.59 5.93
CA TRP A 251 -2.22 4.08 4.59
C TRP A 251 -3.60 3.44 4.45
N ASN A 252 -4.06 2.71 5.46
CA ASN A 252 -5.41 2.15 5.49
C ASN A 252 -6.47 3.26 5.41
N ALA A 253 -6.29 4.36 6.15
CA ALA A 253 -7.20 5.52 6.06
C ALA A 253 -7.16 6.14 4.66
N TYR A 254 -5.96 6.36 4.11
CA TYR A 254 -5.78 6.88 2.76
C TYR A 254 -6.53 6.04 1.73
N VAL A 255 -6.29 4.73 1.71
CA VAL A 255 -6.90 3.82 0.73
C VAL A 255 -8.41 3.74 0.93
N ALA A 256 -8.88 3.54 2.17
CA ALA A 256 -10.31 3.42 2.44
C ALA A 256 -11.07 4.69 1.97
N VAL A 257 -10.54 5.89 2.26
CA VAL A 257 -11.24 7.15 1.95
C VAL A 257 -11.04 7.57 0.49
N THR A 258 -9.80 7.52 -0.02
CA THR A 258 -9.48 8.14 -1.31
C THR A 258 -9.48 7.18 -2.49
N GLN A 259 -9.35 5.88 -2.26
CA GLN A 259 -9.25 4.86 -3.31
C GLN A 259 -10.50 3.97 -3.37
N MET A 260 -10.95 3.47 -2.23
CA MET A 260 -12.18 2.66 -2.16
C MET A 260 -13.43 3.53 -2.27
N GLY A 261 -13.37 4.79 -1.85
CA GLY A 261 -14.52 5.71 -1.82
C GLY A 261 -15.32 5.64 -0.52
N GLY A 262 -14.72 5.13 0.55
CA GLY A 262 -15.32 5.01 1.87
C GLY A 262 -15.65 6.35 2.51
N GLN A 263 -16.66 6.34 3.36
CA GLN A 263 -17.21 7.50 4.07
C GLN A 263 -16.36 7.80 5.32
N GLY A 264 -15.14 8.29 5.16
CA GLY A 264 -14.21 8.56 6.25
C GLY A 264 -13.50 9.89 6.12
N ASN A 265 -12.67 10.21 7.12
CA ASN A 265 -11.86 11.41 7.15
C ASN A 265 -10.41 11.06 6.79
N PHE A 266 -9.82 11.81 5.85
CA PHE A 266 -8.40 11.76 5.56
C PHE A 266 -7.88 13.12 5.12
N SER A 267 -6.81 13.59 5.76
CA SER A 267 -6.15 14.86 5.41
C SER A 267 -4.65 14.65 5.26
N GLU A 268 -4.10 15.09 4.12
CA GLU A 268 -2.67 15.19 3.86
C GLU A 268 -2.41 16.48 3.07
N PRO A 269 -2.19 17.61 3.77
CA PRO A 269 -2.03 18.93 3.14
C PRO A 269 -0.87 19.00 2.15
N ARG A 270 0.20 18.23 2.39
CA ARG A 270 1.38 18.18 1.48
C ARG A 270 1.03 17.61 0.10
N LEU A 271 -0.08 16.87 0.00
CA LEU A 271 -0.61 16.32 -1.24
C LEU A 271 -1.89 17.04 -1.70
N GLY A 272 -2.33 18.07 -0.99
CA GLY A 272 -3.57 18.78 -1.28
C GLY A 272 -4.83 17.96 -1.02
N ILE A 273 -4.78 16.98 -0.12
CA ILE A 273 -5.90 16.10 0.20
C ILE A 273 -6.53 16.53 1.53
N ASP A 274 -7.82 16.84 1.53
CA ASP A 274 -8.65 17.07 2.74
C ASP A 274 -10.06 16.56 2.46
N VAL A 275 -10.31 15.30 2.84
CA VAL A 275 -11.61 14.64 2.68
C VAL A 275 -12.25 14.46 4.05
N LYS A 276 -13.51 14.85 4.18
CA LYS A 276 -14.29 14.76 5.43
C LYS A 276 -15.69 14.26 5.14
N HIS A 277 -16.08 13.25 5.89
CA HIS A 277 -17.44 12.70 5.90
C HIS A 277 -18.01 12.67 7.30
N SER A 278 -19.31 12.81 7.40
CA SER A 278 -20.04 12.67 8.66
C SER A 278 -21.27 11.78 8.44
N PRO A 279 -21.35 10.62 9.12
CA PRO A 279 -20.40 10.09 10.10
C PRO A 279 -19.08 9.61 9.47
N ASP A 280 -18.00 9.59 10.26
CA ASP A 280 -16.74 8.97 9.88
C ASP A 280 -16.82 7.46 10.13
N MET A 281 -16.86 6.68 9.07
CA MET A 281 -16.98 5.23 9.10
C MET A 281 -15.62 4.50 9.07
N VAL A 282 -14.49 5.22 9.05
CA VAL A 282 -13.14 4.67 8.87
C VAL A 282 -12.31 4.75 10.14
N THR A 283 -12.14 5.94 10.72
CA THR A 283 -11.11 6.21 11.74
C THR A 283 -11.20 5.29 12.96
N SER A 284 -12.40 5.03 13.46
CA SER A 284 -12.60 4.19 14.66
C SER A 284 -12.21 2.71 14.45
N LYS A 285 -12.11 2.25 13.20
CA LYS A 285 -11.81 0.85 12.84
C LYS A 285 -10.31 0.61 12.62
N LEU A 286 -9.52 1.66 12.43
CA LEU A 286 -8.10 1.56 12.09
C LEU A 286 -7.25 0.82 13.15
N PRO A 287 -7.45 0.99 14.47
CA PRO A 287 -6.68 0.25 15.46
C PRO A 287 -6.86 -1.26 15.34
N ALA A 288 -8.10 -1.75 15.26
CA ALA A 288 -8.41 -3.16 15.11
C ALA A 288 -7.88 -3.72 13.79
N LEU A 289 -8.06 -2.99 12.67
CA LEU A 289 -7.52 -3.36 11.37
C LEU A 289 -5.99 -3.53 11.41
N ARG A 290 -5.29 -2.58 12.03
CA ARG A 290 -3.84 -2.68 12.23
C ARG A 290 -3.47 -3.88 13.09
N ALA A 291 -4.18 -4.12 14.19
CA ALA A 291 -3.94 -5.26 15.07
C ALA A 291 -4.01 -6.58 14.30
N TYR A 292 -5.02 -6.73 13.44
CA TYR A 292 -5.15 -7.88 12.56
C TYR A 292 -3.99 -8.01 11.56
N GLN A 293 -3.68 -6.97 10.82
CA GLN A 293 -2.57 -6.99 9.85
C GLN A 293 -1.21 -7.33 10.51
N HIS A 294 -0.98 -6.82 11.73
CA HIS A 294 0.23 -7.14 12.50
C HIS A 294 0.23 -8.56 13.06
N SER A 295 -0.91 -9.22 13.19
CA SER A 295 -1.01 -10.61 13.64
C SER A 295 -0.72 -11.63 12.53
N LEU A 296 -0.71 -11.21 11.25
CA LEU A 296 -0.48 -12.09 10.12
C LEU A 296 1.01 -12.39 9.93
N PRO A 297 1.46 -13.65 10.13
CA PRO A 297 2.85 -14.01 9.92
C PRO A 297 3.16 -14.12 8.41
N PRO A 298 4.42 -13.87 8.02
CA PRO A 298 4.86 -14.18 6.67
C PRO A 298 4.84 -15.71 6.47
N PRO A 299 4.37 -16.22 5.32
CA PRO A 299 4.41 -17.65 5.05
C PRO A 299 5.85 -18.14 4.89
N PRO A 300 6.20 -19.32 5.44
CA PRO A 300 7.51 -19.91 5.26
C PRO A 300 7.72 -20.33 3.78
N PRO A 301 8.98 -20.42 3.33
CA PRO A 301 9.26 -20.91 2.00
C PRO A 301 8.79 -22.38 1.86
N PRO A 302 8.31 -22.78 0.65
CA PRO A 302 7.90 -24.16 0.41
C PRO A 302 9.05 -25.14 0.67
N ALA A 303 8.74 -26.31 1.19
CA ALA A 303 9.73 -27.35 1.43
C ALA A 303 10.48 -27.70 0.12
N GLY A 304 11.80 -27.73 0.18
CA GLY A 304 12.65 -28.04 -0.98
C GLY A 304 12.77 -26.93 -2.03
N SER A 305 12.27 -25.72 -1.77
CA SER A 305 12.35 -24.59 -2.71
C SER A 305 13.73 -23.95 -2.81
N PHE A 306 14.66 -24.28 -1.92
CA PHE A 306 16.04 -23.79 -1.90
C PHE A 306 17.01 -24.84 -1.36
N ASP A 307 18.30 -24.72 -1.69
CA ASP A 307 19.38 -25.52 -1.12
C ASP A 307 19.89 -24.89 0.17
N ALA A 308 19.68 -25.55 1.30
CA ALA A 308 20.01 -25.03 2.62
C ALA A 308 21.54 -24.83 2.82
N ALA A 309 22.39 -25.68 2.25
CA ALA A 309 23.83 -25.57 2.37
C ALA A 309 24.37 -24.39 1.54
N ILE A 310 23.79 -24.16 0.37
CA ILE A 310 24.11 -23.00 -0.48
C ILE A 310 23.58 -21.72 0.16
N ALA A 311 22.35 -21.74 0.69
CA ALA A 311 21.74 -20.62 1.38
C ALA A 311 22.56 -20.15 2.60
N GLU A 312 23.14 -21.06 3.38
CA GLU A 312 24.00 -20.71 4.50
C GLU A 312 25.25 -19.96 4.05
N ARG A 313 25.88 -20.33 2.93
CA ARG A 313 26.98 -19.53 2.36
C ARG A 313 26.48 -18.17 1.86
N GLY A 314 25.30 -18.14 1.26
CA GLY A 314 24.64 -16.91 0.80
C GLY A 314 24.34 -15.95 1.93
N ARG A 315 24.04 -16.44 3.14
CA ARG A 315 23.89 -15.61 4.35
C ARG A 315 25.13 -14.78 4.63
N THR A 316 26.33 -15.36 4.42
CA THR A 316 27.61 -14.65 4.57
C THR A 316 27.77 -13.56 3.50
N VAL A 317 27.38 -13.83 2.25
CA VAL A 317 27.37 -12.83 1.18
C VAL A 317 26.41 -11.70 1.52
N PHE A 318 25.19 -12.01 1.94
CA PHE A 318 24.17 -11.05 2.35
C PHE A 318 24.66 -10.14 3.49
N ALA A 319 25.28 -10.70 4.52
CA ALA A 319 25.78 -9.95 5.66
C ALA A 319 26.80 -8.87 5.27
N ARG A 320 27.60 -9.13 4.22
CA ARG A 320 28.62 -8.18 3.74
C ARG A 320 28.06 -7.12 2.79
N THR A 321 26.99 -7.43 2.05
CA THR A 321 26.57 -6.61 0.91
C THR A 321 25.18 -5.99 1.05
N CYS A 322 24.28 -6.59 1.83
CA CYS A 322 22.86 -6.20 1.90
C CYS A 322 22.42 -5.78 3.33
N ALA A 323 23.05 -6.36 4.36
CA ALA A 323 22.60 -6.17 5.74
C ALA A 323 22.77 -4.75 6.30
N SER A 324 23.49 -3.87 5.61
CA SER A 324 23.62 -2.46 5.99
C SER A 324 22.29 -1.70 5.87
N CYS A 325 21.42 -2.10 4.94
CA CYS A 325 20.08 -1.54 4.76
C CYS A 325 18.99 -2.49 5.30
N HIS A 326 19.13 -3.81 5.07
CA HIS A 326 18.20 -4.83 5.58
C HIS A 326 18.59 -5.27 6.99
N VAL A 327 18.46 -4.37 7.97
CA VAL A 327 19.03 -4.54 9.32
C VAL A 327 18.13 -5.31 10.28
N GLY A 328 18.73 -6.15 11.11
CA GLY A 328 18.12 -6.82 12.25
C GLY A 328 16.88 -7.66 11.92
N GLY A 329 16.09 -7.97 12.95
CA GLY A 329 14.86 -8.77 12.79
C GLY A 329 13.73 -8.06 12.04
N SER A 330 13.76 -6.73 11.97
CA SER A 330 12.79 -5.95 11.16
C SER A 330 13.10 -6.01 9.64
N GLY A 331 14.35 -6.27 9.26
CA GLY A 331 14.81 -6.31 7.89
C GLY A 331 14.78 -4.95 7.17
N THR A 332 14.80 -3.84 7.95
CA THR A 332 14.74 -2.47 7.40
C THR A 332 15.47 -1.49 8.31
N ASP A 333 16.22 -0.58 7.74
CA ASP A 333 16.82 0.58 8.40
C ASP A 333 15.84 1.74 8.59
N ASN A 334 14.67 1.68 7.96
CA ASN A 334 13.65 2.73 8.07
C ASN A 334 13.02 2.81 9.48
N ASN A 335 13.15 1.81 10.32
CA ASN A 335 12.77 1.94 11.73
C ASN A 335 13.58 3.04 12.44
N GLY A 336 14.82 3.29 11.98
CA GLY A 336 15.64 4.45 12.34
C GLY A 336 15.34 5.73 11.55
N GLY A 337 14.42 5.68 10.59
CA GLY A 337 14.05 6.83 9.75
C GLY A 337 14.79 6.92 8.42
N THR A 338 15.68 5.98 8.08
CA THR A 338 16.44 6.01 6.82
C THR A 338 15.52 5.86 5.62
N LEU A 339 15.76 6.68 4.60
CA LEU A 339 15.10 6.64 3.30
C LEU A 339 16.17 6.66 2.21
N HIS A 340 15.89 5.98 1.10
CA HIS A 340 16.79 5.87 -0.03
C HIS A 340 16.19 6.58 -1.25
N PRO A 341 16.82 7.65 -1.75
CA PRO A 341 16.49 8.21 -3.05
C PRO A 341 16.59 7.13 -4.15
N PRO A 342 15.73 7.16 -5.18
CA PRO A 342 15.80 6.19 -6.27
C PRO A 342 17.19 6.03 -6.90
N ALA A 343 17.97 7.12 -6.97
CA ALA A 343 19.33 7.10 -7.49
C ALA A 343 20.28 6.18 -6.70
N ASP A 344 20.07 6.00 -5.40
CA ASP A 344 20.94 5.17 -4.55
C ASP A 344 20.74 3.68 -4.81
N THR A 345 19.57 3.30 -5.25
CA THR A 345 19.16 1.90 -5.47
C THR A 345 18.97 1.57 -6.94
N GLY A 346 18.94 2.58 -7.83
CA GLY A 346 18.74 2.41 -9.26
C GLY A 346 17.33 1.95 -9.66
N VAL A 347 16.36 1.99 -8.73
CA VAL A 347 14.95 1.66 -9.03
C VAL A 347 14.24 2.88 -9.64
N ASP A 348 13.10 2.64 -10.31
CA ASP A 348 12.31 3.72 -10.89
C ASP A 348 11.85 4.72 -9.84
N GLY A 349 11.98 6.00 -10.12
CA GLY A 349 11.65 7.10 -9.20
C GLY A 349 10.31 7.78 -9.48
N ALA A 350 9.60 7.40 -10.53
CA ALA A 350 8.42 8.12 -10.98
C ALA A 350 7.31 8.14 -9.91
N TYR A 351 7.10 7.03 -9.22
CA TYR A 351 6.13 7.01 -8.12
C TYR A 351 6.63 7.80 -6.90
N ALA A 352 7.89 7.60 -6.49
CA ALA A 352 8.46 8.31 -5.34
C ALA A 352 8.34 9.84 -5.50
N ALA A 353 8.56 10.36 -6.71
CA ALA A 353 8.44 11.80 -7.00
C ALA A 353 7.05 12.39 -6.71
N ARG A 354 6.01 11.55 -6.64
CA ARG A 354 4.61 11.92 -6.35
C ARG A 354 4.25 11.84 -4.87
N THR A 355 5.21 11.47 -4.01
CA THR A 355 5.01 11.23 -2.58
C THR A 355 5.62 12.32 -1.73
N THR A 356 5.24 12.38 -0.46
CA THR A 356 5.76 13.40 0.47
C THR A 356 7.25 13.22 0.73
N ASN A 357 7.73 11.98 0.75
CA ASN A 357 9.13 11.64 1.07
C ASN A 357 10.06 11.64 -0.15
N LYS A 358 9.52 11.53 -1.37
CA LYS A 358 10.27 11.44 -2.64
C LYS A 358 11.38 10.37 -2.65
N ALA A 359 11.24 9.36 -1.82
CA ALA A 359 12.21 8.31 -1.60
C ALA A 359 11.50 7.01 -1.20
N TYR A 360 12.25 5.92 -1.22
CA TYR A 360 11.77 4.59 -0.81
C TYR A 360 12.43 4.18 0.51
N ARG A 361 11.71 3.37 1.28
CA ARG A 361 12.30 2.66 2.41
C ARG A 361 12.93 1.35 1.97
N THR A 362 13.86 0.82 2.74
CA THR A 362 14.31 -0.56 2.62
C THR A 362 13.14 -1.51 2.92
N THR A 363 12.79 -2.37 1.98
CA THR A 363 11.70 -3.35 2.14
C THR A 363 12.17 -4.55 2.95
N PRO A 364 11.47 -4.95 4.04
CA PRO A 364 11.75 -6.21 4.73
C PRO A 364 11.71 -7.39 3.77
N LEU A 365 12.72 -8.26 3.85
CA LEU A 365 12.82 -9.45 3.00
C LEU A 365 12.13 -10.63 3.71
N ARG A 366 10.87 -10.86 3.41
CA ARG A 366 10.04 -11.91 4.03
C ARG A 366 9.18 -12.58 2.99
N ALA A 367 9.14 -13.90 2.99
CA ALA A 367 8.37 -14.71 2.04
C ALA A 367 8.64 -14.33 0.57
N LEU A 368 9.91 -14.11 0.22
CA LEU A 368 10.31 -13.63 -1.11
C LEU A 368 9.89 -14.57 -2.23
N TRP A 369 9.75 -15.86 -1.97
CA TRP A 369 9.27 -16.85 -2.91
C TRP A 369 7.88 -16.53 -3.50
N GLN A 370 7.07 -15.76 -2.73
CA GLN A 370 5.71 -15.37 -3.10
C GLN A 370 5.66 -14.04 -3.86
N HIS A 371 6.76 -13.30 -3.96
CA HIS A 371 6.77 -11.91 -4.41
C HIS A 371 7.05 -11.66 -5.91
N PRO A 372 7.40 -12.65 -6.76
CA PRO A 372 7.64 -12.28 -8.16
C PRO A 372 6.40 -11.65 -8.82
N PRO A 373 6.61 -10.64 -9.70
CA PRO A 373 7.86 -9.95 -9.96
C PRO A 373 8.27 -9.03 -8.79
N TYR A 374 9.53 -8.61 -8.77
CA TYR A 374 10.12 -7.84 -7.67
C TYR A 374 10.24 -6.35 -8.00
N PHE A 375 10.69 -5.56 -7.00
CA PHE A 375 10.63 -4.11 -6.92
C PHE A 375 9.18 -3.61 -6.83
N HIS A 376 9.01 -2.30 -6.58
CA HIS A 376 7.69 -1.70 -6.41
C HIS A 376 6.85 -1.68 -7.69
N ASP A 377 7.51 -1.69 -8.84
CA ASP A 377 6.92 -1.62 -10.19
C ASP A 377 6.87 -2.98 -10.90
N GLY A 378 7.52 -4.01 -10.33
CA GLY A 378 7.63 -5.34 -10.95
C GLY A 378 8.67 -5.44 -12.05
N SER A 379 9.66 -4.56 -12.10
CA SER A 379 10.67 -4.50 -13.15
C SER A 379 11.70 -5.64 -13.12
N ALA A 380 11.80 -6.39 -12.03
CA ALA A 380 12.64 -7.59 -11.93
C ALA A 380 11.75 -8.84 -11.86
N ALA A 381 11.85 -9.72 -12.87
CA ALA A 381 11.01 -10.92 -12.94
C ALA A 381 11.40 -11.98 -11.89
N THR A 382 12.69 -12.08 -11.57
CA THR A 382 13.27 -13.12 -10.72
C THR A 382 14.19 -12.54 -9.64
N LEU A 383 14.51 -13.35 -8.61
CA LEU A 383 15.57 -12.99 -7.64
C LEU A 383 16.94 -12.85 -8.30
N SER A 384 17.20 -13.57 -9.40
CA SER A 384 18.42 -13.40 -10.18
C SER A 384 18.50 -11.99 -10.76
N ASP A 385 17.39 -11.46 -11.28
CA ASP A 385 17.35 -10.09 -11.82
C ASP A 385 17.58 -9.06 -10.72
N VAL A 386 17.02 -9.28 -9.52
CA VAL A 386 17.25 -8.42 -8.34
C VAL A 386 18.72 -8.40 -7.96
N VAL A 387 19.36 -9.57 -7.84
CA VAL A 387 20.78 -9.68 -7.47
C VAL A 387 21.67 -9.05 -8.54
N ALA A 388 21.40 -9.32 -9.82
CA ALA A 388 22.14 -8.73 -10.94
C ALA A 388 21.98 -7.19 -10.99
N HIS A 389 20.78 -6.68 -10.71
CA HIS A 389 20.52 -5.25 -10.61
C HIS A 389 21.39 -4.59 -9.55
N TYR A 390 21.35 -5.09 -8.30
CA TYR A 390 22.13 -4.51 -7.22
C TYR A 390 23.64 -4.72 -7.40
N ASN A 391 24.07 -5.85 -7.96
CA ASN A 391 25.46 -6.08 -8.28
C ASN A 391 26.01 -4.99 -9.23
N ARG A 392 25.23 -4.62 -10.25
CA ARG A 392 25.57 -3.56 -11.20
C ARG A 392 25.50 -2.17 -10.58
N VAL A 393 24.37 -1.83 -9.95
CA VAL A 393 24.10 -0.47 -9.46
C VAL A 393 25.00 -0.12 -8.29
N ARG A 394 25.19 -1.05 -7.36
CA ARG A 394 25.98 -0.85 -6.13
C ARG A 394 27.45 -1.25 -6.31
N LYS A 395 27.84 -1.75 -7.49
CA LYS A 395 29.20 -2.22 -7.80
C LYS A 395 29.73 -3.18 -6.73
N LEU A 396 28.93 -4.25 -6.48
CA LEU A 396 29.22 -5.19 -5.38
C LEU A 396 30.31 -6.21 -5.74
N ASP A 397 30.70 -6.29 -7.01
CA ASP A 397 31.72 -7.19 -7.55
C ASP A 397 31.48 -8.67 -7.17
N LEU A 398 30.19 -9.08 -7.13
CA LEU A 398 29.81 -10.46 -6.83
C LEU A 398 30.16 -11.38 -7.97
N THR A 399 30.93 -12.43 -7.69
CA THR A 399 31.17 -13.53 -8.64
C THR A 399 29.86 -14.28 -8.95
N ALA A 400 29.84 -15.06 -10.02
CA ALA A 400 28.68 -15.89 -10.37
C ALA A 400 28.31 -16.87 -9.22
N GLU A 401 29.31 -17.38 -8.50
CA GLU A 401 29.09 -18.24 -7.33
C GLU A 401 28.42 -17.47 -6.19
N HIS A 402 28.95 -16.29 -5.80
CA HIS A 402 28.35 -15.45 -4.78
C HIS A 402 26.91 -15.04 -5.13
N GLN A 403 26.62 -14.74 -6.39
CA GLN A 403 25.24 -14.43 -6.83
C GLN A 403 24.32 -15.63 -6.66
N ARG A 404 24.73 -16.83 -7.04
CA ARG A 404 23.97 -18.06 -6.82
C ARG A 404 23.70 -18.33 -5.34
N GLU A 405 24.72 -18.21 -4.50
CA GLU A 405 24.60 -18.39 -3.05
C GLU A 405 23.62 -17.38 -2.43
N LEU A 406 23.75 -16.10 -2.80
CA LEU A 406 22.84 -15.04 -2.36
C LEU A 406 21.39 -15.30 -2.78
N ILE A 407 21.14 -15.78 -4.01
CA ILE A 407 19.81 -16.14 -4.49
C ILE A 407 19.19 -17.25 -3.64
N GLU A 408 19.96 -18.32 -3.32
CA GLU A 408 19.45 -19.40 -2.48
C GLU A 408 19.13 -18.90 -1.05
N TYR A 409 19.96 -18.02 -0.49
CA TYR A 409 19.65 -17.38 0.79
C TYR A 409 18.36 -16.53 0.70
N LEU A 410 18.19 -15.73 -0.33
CA LEU A 410 16.97 -14.93 -0.51
C LEU A 410 15.71 -15.78 -0.66
N LYS A 411 15.82 -16.97 -1.30
CA LYS A 411 14.70 -17.93 -1.35
C LYS A 411 14.32 -18.49 0.02
N SER A 412 15.26 -18.54 0.95
CA SER A 412 15.04 -19.05 2.31
C SER A 412 14.35 -18.05 3.23
N LEU A 413 14.23 -16.78 2.83
CA LEU A 413 13.59 -15.71 3.56
C LEU A 413 12.09 -15.63 3.15
#